data_aa5b4c77c02443cf47c8b27806134dc3
#
_entry.id   aa5b4c77c02443cf47c8b27806134dc3
#
_cell.length_a   1.000
_cell.length_b   1.000
_cell.length_c   1.000
_cell.angle_alpha   90.00
_cell.angle_beta   90.00
_cell.angle_gamma   90.00
#
_symmetry.space_group_name_H-M   'P 1'
#
loop_
_entity.id
_entity.type
_entity.pdbx_description
1 polymer ?
#
loop_
_entity_poly.entity_id
_entity_poly.type
_entity_poly.pdbx_seq_one_letter_code
_entity_poly.pdbx_strand_id
1 'polypeptide(L)'
;MSPYKKALMPALFCTALILSGCAGSDLAAWNQKISDAAHSLAGGSANSTNDNGMPWMTKAGDTGPRQNVLHVYTLPVDVDTAAARLKSHYQFISADELESLRKRDQYGDWSAGSVDEAHSVWSAVKGSYYKMGQEWKGSDRLVLEIEKSGAGSRLKVTYSSPDSSHLTDAYLGRLMKQLQQVANGQVS
;
A
#
# COMPACT_ATOMS: atom_id res chain seq x y z
N MET A 1 -53.41 38.01 38.98
CA MET A 1 -52.82 39.28 38.58
C MET A 1 -51.76 39.01 37.54
N SER A 2 -52.08 39.38 36.32
CA SER A 2 -51.20 39.52 35.14
C SER A 2 -50.17 40.63 35.45
N PRO A 3 -49.15 40.97 34.61
CA PRO A 3 -48.93 40.59 33.19
C PRO A 3 -47.44 40.64 32.72
N TYR A 4 -47.34 40.65 31.41
CA TYR A 4 -46.32 41.14 30.42
C TYR A 4 -45.31 40.14 29.92
N LYS A 5 -45.56 39.66 28.69
CA LYS A 5 -45.23 40.22 27.38
C LYS A 5 -43.80 40.70 27.29
N LYS A 6 -43.01 40.02 26.47
CA LYS A 6 -42.49 40.60 25.24
C LYS A 6 -41.77 39.52 24.37
N ALA A 7 -42.34 39.41 23.21
CA ALA A 7 -41.68 38.79 22.06
C ALA A 7 -40.46 39.63 21.66
N LEU A 8 -39.40 38.96 21.28
CA LEU A 8 -38.42 39.47 20.34
C LEU A 8 -37.84 38.30 19.55
N MET A 9 -38.31 38.11 18.36
CA MET A 9 -37.51 37.60 17.27
C MET A 9 -36.41 38.62 17.01
N PRO A 10 -35.19 38.16 16.70
CA PRO A 10 -34.72 38.43 15.38
C PRO A 10 -33.81 37.40 14.76
N ALA A 11 -33.88 37.45 13.46
CA ALA A 11 -32.83 37.31 12.48
C ALA A 11 -32.24 35.90 12.26
N LEU A 12 -32.81 35.29 11.23
CA LEU A 12 -32.12 34.47 10.27
C LEU A 12 -30.73 35.07 9.94
N PHE A 13 -29.69 34.39 10.34
CA PHE A 13 -28.40 34.47 9.65
C PHE A 13 -28.21 33.18 8.88
N CYS A 14 -28.66 33.19 7.64
CA CYS A 14 -28.19 32.28 6.61
C CYS A 14 -26.74 32.60 6.31
N THR A 15 -25.80 32.03 7.04
CA THR A 15 -24.42 31.89 6.56
C THR A 15 -24.37 30.66 5.69
N ALA A 16 -24.51 30.90 4.39
CA ALA A 16 -24.13 29.96 3.35
C ALA A 16 -22.60 29.76 3.44
N LEU A 17 -22.19 28.73 4.15
CA LEU A 17 -20.84 28.19 4.04
C LEU A 17 -20.74 27.52 2.66
N ILE A 18 -20.19 28.27 1.73
CA ILE A 18 -19.69 27.74 0.47
C ILE A 18 -18.51 26.85 0.85
N LEU A 19 -18.79 25.56 1.05
CA LEU A 19 -17.76 24.53 1.02
C LEU A 19 -17.29 24.43 -0.42
N SER A 20 -16.33 25.29 -0.77
CA SER A 20 -15.53 25.12 -1.97
C SER A 20 -14.77 23.79 -1.84
N GLY A 21 -15.31 22.77 -2.46
CA GLY A 21 -14.67 21.47 -2.63
C GLY A 21 -13.41 21.60 -3.48
N CYS A 22 -12.28 21.70 -2.83
CA CYS A 22 -10.96 21.50 -3.42
C CYS A 22 -10.27 20.31 -2.80
N ALA A 23 -10.88 19.14 -2.86
CA ALA A 23 -10.25 17.91 -2.37
C ALA A 23 -10.16 16.78 -3.41
N GLY A 24 -10.64 17.02 -4.65
CA GLY A 24 -10.66 16.00 -5.69
C GLY A 24 -9.45 15.97 -6.62
N SER A 25 -8.80 17.12 -6.82
CA SER A 25 -7.71 17.25 -7.81
C SER A 25 -6.36 16.75 -7.30
N ASP A 26 -6.08 16.90 -6.01
CA ASP A 26 -4.78 16.49 -5.45
C ASP A 26 -4.66 14.97 -5.31
N LEU A 27 -5.74 14.28 -5.00
CA LEU A 27 -5.76 12.81 -4.93
C LEU A 27 -5.62 12.18 -6.32
N ALA A 28 -6.21 12.78 -7.35
CA ALA A 28 -6.08 12.29 -8.72
C ALA A 28 -4.66 12.54 -9.27
N ALA A 29 -4.07 13.70 -9.00
CA ALA A 29 -2.70 14.02 -9.40
C ALA A 29 -1.67 13.17 -8.65
N TRP A 30 -1.95 12.83 -7.39
CA TRP A 30 -1.09 11.97 -6.58
C TRP A 30 -1.19 10.52 -7.02
N ASN A 31 -2.39 10.04 -7.36
CA ASN A 31 -2.63 8.70 -7.90
C ASN A 31 -1.94 8.53 -9.27
N GLN A 32 -1.91 9.58 -10.07
CA GLN A 32 -1.22 9.60 -11.36
C GLN A 32 0.31 9.54 -11.19
N LYS A 33 0.87 10.27 -10.23
CA LYS A 33 2.30 10.21 -9.91
C LYS A 33 2.74 8.83 -9.38
N ILE A 34 1.87 8.17 -8.61
CA ILE A 34 2.13 6.80 -8.13
C ILE A 34 2.02 5.80 -9.29
N SER A 35 1.04 5.99 -10.18
CA SER A 35 0.89 5.17 -11.38
C SER A 35 2.08 5.32 -12.31
N ASP A 36 2.57 6.53 -12.53
CA ASP A 36 3.73 6.83 -13.37
C ASP A 36 5.03 6.27 -12.76
N ALA A 37 5.17 6.35 -11.43
CA ALA A 37 6.28 5.70 -10.73
C ALA A 37 6.21 4.16 -10.82
N ALA A 38 5.01 3.59 -10.76
CA ALA A 38 4.82 2.15 -10.96
C ALA A 38 5.09 1.74 -12.42
N HIS A 39 4.71 2.57 -13.40
CA HIS A 39 5.02 2.33 -14.81
C HIS A 39 6.50 2.51 -15.14
N SER A 40 7.20 3.44 -14.50
CA SER A 40 8.63 3.61 -14.71
C SER A 40 9.46 2.46 -14.13
N LEU A 41 8.93 1.79 -13.09
CA LEU A 41 9.54 0.57 -12.53
C LEU A 41 9.17 -0.70 -13.31
N ALA A 42 8.04 -0.68 -14.04
CA ALA A 42 7.59 -1.80 -14.86
C ALA A 42 8.01 -1.72 -16.33
N GLY A 43 8.49 -0.57 -16.80
CA GLY A 43 8.72 -0.27 -18.21
C GLY A 43 10.16 0.08 -18.58
N GLY A 44 11.14 -0.26 -17.76
CA GLY A 44 12.54 -0.08 -18.09
C GLY A 44 13.04 -1.16 -19.08
N SER A 45 12.64 -1.08 -20.34
CA SER A 45 13.36 -1.71 -21.42
C SER A 45 14.69 -0.96 -21.63
N ALA A 46 15.66 -1.26 -20.81
CA ALA A 46 17.03 -0.83 -21.04
C ALA A 46 17.71 -1.86 -21.93
N ASN A 47 17.63 -1.61 -23.21
CA ASN A 47 18.58 -2.13 -24.16
C ASN A 47 19.93 -1.41 -23.90
N SER A 48 20.73 -1.92 -22.98
CA SER A 48 22.11 -1.49 -22.76
C SER A 48 23.03 -2.67 -22.98
N THR A 49 23.44 -2.81 -24.21
CA THR A 49 24.65 -3.53 -24.58
C THR A 49 25.84 -2.76 -24.02
N ASN A 50 26.34 -3.16 -22.86
CA ASN A 50 27.72 -2.90 -22.45
C ASN A 50 28.43 -4.23 -22.28
N ASP A 51 29.08 -4.59 -23.37
CA ASP A 51 30.06 -5.64 -23.48
C ASP A 51 31.31 -5.25 -22.69
N ASN A 52 31.37 -5.68 -21.42
CA ASN A 52 32.62 -5.77 -20.67
C ASN A 52 32.61 -7.08 -19.88
N GLY A 53 33.22 -8.06 -20.49
CA GLY A 53 33.37 -9.43 -20.09
C GLY A 53 33.77 -9.67 -18.63
N MET A 54 32.80 -9.95 -17.82
CA MET A 54 32.93 -10.67 -16.57
C MET A 54 31.80 -11.72 -16.46
N PRO A 55 32.07 -12.96 -16.94
CA PRO A 55 31.03 -13.99 -17.08
C PRO A 55 30.49 -14.57 -15.76
N TRP A 56 30.96 -14.14 -14.61
CA TRP A 56 30.64 -14.77 -13.31
C TRP A 56 29.90 -13.91 -12.31
N MET A 57 29.43 -12.72 -12.71
CA MET A 57 28.50 -11.90 -11.95
C MET A 57 27.13 -11.78 -12.61
N THR A 58 26.61 -12.86 -13.16
CA THR A 58 25.18 -12.96 -13.32
C THR A 58 24.61 -13.08 -11.92
N LYS A 59 24.06 -11.98 -11.41
CA LYS A 59 23.22 -11.94 -10.21
C LYS A 59 22.22 -13.10 -10.35
N ALA A 60 22.40 -14.15 -9.55
CA ALA A 60 21.45 -15.26 -9.52
C ALA A 60 20.10 -14.66 -9.15
N GLY A 61 19.21 -14.45 -10.13
CA GLY A 61 17.93 -13.81 -9.93
C GLY A 61 17.41 -12.95 -11.08
N ASP A 62 18.11 -12.86 -12.22
CA ASP A 62 17.50 -12.25 -13.42
C ASP A 62 16.53 -13.27 -14.06
N THR A 63 15.48 -13.51 -13.32
CA THR A 63 14.30 -14.20 -13.78
C THR A 63 13.53 -13.20 -14.63
N GLY A 64 13.19 -13.56 -15.86
CA GLY A 64 12.57 -12.74 -16.87
C GLY A 64 11.44 -11.80 -16.39
N PRO A 65 10.74 -11.10 -17.29
CA PRO A 65 9.76 -10.09 -16.89
C PRO A 65 8.67 -10.71 -15.99
N ARG A 66 8.49 -10.13 -14.81
CA ARG A 66 7.43 -10.56 -13.87
C ARG A 66 6.06 -10.31 -14.48
N GLN A 67 5.20 -11.29 -14.38
CA GLN A 67 3.78 -11.16 -14.67
C GLN A 67 3.03 -10.86 -13.35
N ASN A 68 1.87 -10.22 -13.44
CA ASN A 68 1.10 -9.81 -12.28
C ASN A 68 -0.29 -10.40 -12.31
N VAL A 69 -0.82 -10.72 -11.15
CA VAL A 69 -2.25 -11.00 -10.93
C VAL A 69 -2.78 -10.06 -9.85
N LEU A 70 -4.00 -9.55 -10.06
CA LEU A 70 -4.67 -8.64 -9.15
C LEU A 70 -5.92 -9.29 -8.58
N HIS A 71 -6.04 -9.31 -7.25
CA HIS A 71 -7.25 -9.67 -6.54
C HIS A 71 -7.77 -8.47 -5.74
N VAL A 72 -9.10 -8.31 -5.71
CA VAL A 72 -9.75 -7.20 -5.01
C VAL A 72 -10.82 -7.74 -4.08
N TYR A 73 -10.80 -7.31 -2.82
CA TYR A 73 -11.72 -7.74 -1.77
C TYR A 73 -12.34 -6.53 -1.05
N THR A 74 -13.62 -6.63 -0.73
CA THR A 74 -14.28 -5.69 0.18
C THR A 74 -14.22 -6.27 1.59
N LEU A 75 -13.74 -5.46 2.54
CA LEU A 75 -13.60 -5.83 3.94
C LEU A 75 -14.59 -5.00 4.78
N PRO A 76 -15.26 -5.63 5.76
CA PRO A 76 -16.15 -4.91 6.67
C PRO A 76 -15.40 -4.09 7.75
N VAL A 77 -14.07 -4.14 7.74
CA VAL A 77 -13.18 -3.52 8.71
C VAL A 77 -12.66 -2.20 8.14
N ASP A 78 -12.49 -1.19 8.99
CA ASP A 78 -11.92 0.10 8.59
C ASP A 78 -10.47 -0.03 8.10
N VAL A 79 -10.04 0.96 7.32
CA VAL A 79 -8.77 0.96 6.61
C VAL A 79 -7.56 0.90 7.56
N ASP A 80 -7.59 1.61 8.69
CA ASP A 80 -6.49 1.67 9.65
C ASP A 80 -6.33 0.32 10.37
N THR A 81 -7.44 -0.27 10.80
CA THR A 81 -7.45 -1.57 11.48
C THR A 81 -6.99 -2.69 10.54
N ALA A 82 -7.49 -2.72 9.30
CA ALA A 82 -7.07 -3.71 8.31
C ALA A 82 -5.57 -3.59 8.00
N ALA A 83 -5.08 -2.35 7.80
CA ALA A 83 -3.67 -2.09 7.52
C ALA A 83 -2.76 -2.48 8.69
N ALA A 84 -3.13 -2.15 9.93
CA ALA A 84 -2.37 -2.49 11.12
C ALA A 84 -2.23 -4.01 11.30
N ARG A 85 -3.30 -4.76 11.10
CA ARG A 85 -3.30 -6.23 11.18
C ARG A 85 -2.43 -6.87 10.12
N LEU A 86 -2.58 -6.45 8.85
CA LEU A 86 -1.78 -6.96 7.75
C LEU A 86 -0.30 -6.61 7.92
N LYS A 87 0.00 -5.36 8.32
CA LYS A 87 1.37 -4.93 8.61
C LYS A 87 2.03 -5.80 9.68
N SER A 88 1.34 -5.99 10.80
CA SER A 88 1.86 -6.76 11.93
C SER A 88 2.06 -8.25 11.58
N HIS A 89 1.07 -8.89 10.95
CA HIS A 89 1.11 -10.32 10.64
C HIS A 89 2.19 -10.67 9.59
N TYR A 90 2.31 -9.84 8.54
CA TYR A 90 3.28 -10.07 7.46
C TYR A 90 4.60 -9.31 7.64
N GLN A 91 4.74 -8.59 8.76
CA GLN A 91 5.94 -7.85 9.14
C GLN A 91 6.39 -6.84 8.07
N PHE A 92 5.44 -6.16 7.44
CA PHE A 92 5.78 -5.06 6.54
C PHE A 92 6.42 -3.91 7.32
N ILE A 93 7.52 -3.38 6.80
CA ILE A 93 8.30 -2.32 7.44
C ILE A 93 7.86 -0.96 6.90
N SER A 94 7.54 -0.04 7.79
CA SER A 94 7.24 1.35 7.44
C SER A 94 8.52 2.17 7.25
N ALA A 95 8.39 3.33 6.58
CA ALA A 95 9.53 4.23 6.38
C ALA A 95 10.15 4.69 7.71
N ASP A 96 9.32 4.96 8.73
CA ASP A 96 9.80 5.39 10.05
C ASP A 96 10.54 4.26 10.79
N GLU A 97 10.09 3.01 10.64
CA GLU A 97 10.78 1.85 11.20
C GLU A 97 12.11 1.61 10.50
N LEU A 98 12.16 1.74 9.17
CA LEU A 98 13.39 1.63 8.40
C LEU A 98 14.41 2.71 8.82
N GLU A 99 13.96 3.95 8.96
CA GLU A 99 14.80 5.06 9.45
C GLU A 99 15.29 4.82 10.89
N SER A 100 14.43 4.24 11.73
CA SER A 100 14.78 3.86 13.10
C SER A 100 15.82 2.73 13.14
N LEU A 101 15.75 1.78 12.20
CA LEU A 101 16.75 0.72 12.06
C LEU A 101 18.11 1.30 11.67
N ARG A 102 18.15 2.25 10.73
CA ARG A 102 19.40 2.92 10.30
C ARG A 102 20.08 3.67 11.43
N LYS A 103 19.30 4.24 12.37
CA LYS A 103 19.82 5.02 13.50
C LYS A 103 20.24 4.20 14.72
N ARG A 104 19.94 2.90 14.75
CA ARG A 104 20.02 2.10 15.98
C ARG A 104 21.44 1.81 16.47
N ASP A 105 22.36 1.46 15.59
CA ASP A 105 23.76 1.14 15.92
C ASP A 105 24.65 1.00 14.68
N GLN A 106 25.91 0.59 14.86
CA GLN A 106 26.85 0.36 13.77
C GLN A 106 26.42 -0.78 12.80
N TYR A 107 25.43 -1.60 13.18
CA TYR A 107 24.85 -2.65 12.35
C TYR A 107 23.51 -2.22 11.74
N GLY A 108 22.99 -1.06 12.12
CA GLY A 108 21.71 -0.55 11.66
C GLY A 108 21.67 -0.35 10.14
N ASP A 109 22.75 0.11 9.55
CA ASP A 109 22.88 0.29 8.11
C ASP A 109 22.84 -1.06 7.37
N TRP A 110 23.44 -2.11 7.93
CA TRP A 110 23.40 -3.45 7.35
C TRP A 110 22.00 -4.06 7.43
N SER A 111 21.34 -3.92 8.59
CA SER A 111 19.96 -4.37 8.78
C SER A 111 18.98 -3.62 7.87
N ALA A 112 19.16 -2.31 7.73
CA ALA A 112 18.36 -1.48 6.82
C ALA A 112 18.64 -1.84 5.34
N GLY A 113 19.91 -2.13 4.98
CA GLY A 113 20.28 -2.59 3.66
C GLY A 113 19.59 -3.89 3.26
N SER A 114 19.49 -4.84 4.18
CA SER A 114 18.74 -6.09 3.93
C SER A 114 17.24 -5.86 3.67
N VAL A 115 16.63 -4.86 4.32
CA VAL A 115 15.25 -4.46 4.09
C VAL A 115 15.09 -3.73 2.76
N ASP A 116 16.07 -2.89 2.40
CA ASP A 116 16.09 -2.21 1.09
C ASP A 116 16.26 -3.21 -0.06
N GLU A 117 17.09 -4.25 0.12
CA GLU A 117 17.24 -5.35 -0.84
C GLU A 117 15.95 -6.15 -1.03
N ALA A 118 15.11 -6.26 0.01
CA ALA A 118 13.78 -6.85 -0.09
C ALA A 118 12.78 -5.97 -0.88
N HIS A 119 13.23 -4.84 -1.42
CA HIS A 119 12.39 -3.91 -2.20
C HIS A 119 11.10 -3.55 -1.46
N SER A 120 11.21 -3.22 -0.18
CA SER A 120 10.09 -2.84 0.65
C SER A 120 9.39 -1.60 0.10
N VAL A 121 8.07 -1.64 0.08
CA VAL A 121 7.22 -0.51 -0.31
C VAL A 121 6.37 -0.12 0.89
N TRP A 122 6.38 1.17 1.21
CA TRP A 122 5.48 1.72 2.21
C TRP A 122 4.98 3.10 1.79
N SER A 123 3.66 3.28 1.85
CA SER A 123 3.01 4.58 1.72
C SER A 123 1.74 4.56 2.58
N ALA A 124 1.45 5.62 3.32
CA ALA A 124 0.32 5.68 4.21
C ALA A 124 -0.30 7.08 4.25
N VAL A 125 -1.62 7.11 4.12
CA VAL A 125 -2.47 8.28 4.43
C VAL A 125 -3.48 7.80 5.46
N LYS A 126 -3.20 8.09 6.73
CA LYS A 126 -4.01 7.62 7.86
C LYS A 126 -5.50 7.91 7.67
N GLY A 127 -6.33 6.90 7.93
CA GLY A 127 -7.78 6.99 7.77
C GLY A 127 -8.27 6.88 6.33
N SER A 128 -7.40 6.73 5.32
CA SER A 128 -7.78 6.76 3.91
C SER A 128 -7.12 5.69 3.05
N TYR A 129 -5.80 5.54 3.14
CA TYR A 129 -5.05 4.69 2.21
C TYR A 129 -3.76 4.16 2.81
N TYR A 130 -3.46 2.90 2.53
CA TYR A 130 -2.19 2.26 2.83
C TYR A 130 -1.71 1.44 1.64
N LYS A 131 -0.42 1.51 1.35
CA LYS A 131 0.27 0.64 0.42
C LYS A 131 1.48 0.03 1.12
N MET A 132 1.58 -1.28 1.08
CA MET A 132 2.68 -2.02 1.67
C MET A 132 3.05 -3.19 0.77
N GLY A 133 4.33 -3.54 0.72
CA GLY A 133 4.78 -4.62 -0.11
C GLY A 133 6.24 -4.97 0.12
N GLN A 134 6.61 -6.15 -0.32
CA GLN A 134 7.97 -6.67 -0.21
C GLN A 134 8.19 -7.83 -1.17
N GLU A 135 9.44 -8.21 -1.35
CA GLU A 135 9.79 -9.50 -1.93
C GLU A 135 9.15 -10.60 -1.08
N TRP A 136 8.59 -11.61 -1.74
CA TRP A 136 7.83 -12.64 -1.06
C TRP A 136 8.64 -13.95 -1.01
N LYS A 137 8.32 -14.90 -1.81
CA LYS A 137 9.05 -16.18 -1.87
C LYS A 137 9.96 -16.19 -3.08
N GLY A 138 11.25 -16.26 -2.87
CA GLY A 138 12.23 -16.23 -3.97
C GLY A 138 12.17 -14.90 -4.72
N SER A 139 11.84 -14.94 -6.01
CA SER A 139 11.72 -13.76 -6.88
C SER A 139 10.28 -13.22 -6.98
N ASP A 140 9.35 -13.74 -6.22
CA ASP A 140 7.97 -13.28 -6.20
C ASP A 140 7.85 -11.98 -5.39
N ARG A 141 6.80 -11.21 -5.63
CA ARG A 141 6.52 -9.96 -4.93
C ARG A 141 5.06 -9.88 -4.53
N LEU A 142 4.82 -9.46 -3.31
CA LEU A 142 3.48 -9.18 -2.77
C LEU A 142 3.34 -7.68 -2.49
N VAL A 143 2.30 -7.06 -3.05
CA VAL A 143 1.93 -5.67 -2.77
C VAL A 143 0.46 -5.64 -2.37
N LEU A 144 0.18 -4.98 -1.25
CA LEU A 144 -1.15 -4.75 -0.71
C LEU A 144 -1.47 -3.27 -0.78
N GLU A 145 -2.64 -2.93 -1.30
CA GLU A 145 -3.19 -1.57 -1.23
C GLU A 145 -4.54 -1.65 -0.51
N ILE A 146 -4.72 -0.81 0.50
CA ILE A 146 -5.93 -0.78 1.31
C ILE A 146 -6.50 0.62 1.23
N GLU A 147 -7.71 0.74 0.71
CA GLU A 147 -8.41 2.01 0.52
C GLU A 147 -9.67 2.05 1.39
N LYS A 148 -9.98 3.22 1.92
CA LYS A 148 -11.26 3.43 2.60
C LYS A 148 -12.42 3.24 1.64
N SER A 149 -13.44 2.49 2.06
CA SER A 149 -14.65 2.24 1.27
C SER A 149 -15.89 2.28 2.18
N GLY A 150 -16.49 3.46 2.29
CA GLY A 150 -17.59 3.69 3.22
C GLY A 150 -17.15 3.50 4.68
N ALA A 151 -17.87 2.64 5.40
CA ALA A 151 -17.53 2.25 6.78
C ALA A 151 -16.44 1.16 6.86
N GLY A 152 -16.18 0.47 5.76
CA GLY A 152 -15.17 -0.58 5.65
C GLY A 152 -13.97 -0.15 4.83
N SER A 153 -13.30 -1.15 4.22
CA SER A 153 -12.16 -0.93 3.34
C SER A 153 -12.20 -1.84 2.11
N ARG A 154 -11.36 -1.50 1.13
CA ARG A 154 -11.10 -2.31 -0.06
C ARG A 154 -9.65 -2.71 -0.06
N LEU A 155 -9.40 -4.00 -0.09
CA LEU A 155 -8.06 -4.58 -0.18
C LEU A 155 -7.80 -4.99 -1.63
N LYS A 156 -6.76 -4.41 -2.24
CA LYS A 156 -6.20 -4.84 -3.52
C LYS A 156 -4.91 -5.60 -3.24
N VAL A 157 -4.78 -6.78 -3.79
CA VAL A 157 -3.60 -7.63 -3.67
C VAL A 157 -3.00 -7.82 -5.04
N THR A 158 -1.80 -7.30 -5.25
CA THR A 158 -1.00 -7.55 -6.45
C THR A 158 0.08 -8.55 -6.12
N TYR A 159 0.05 -9.69 -6.77
CA TYR A 159 1.09 -10.70 -6.70
C TYR A 159 1.84 -10.76 -8.03
N SER A 160 3.14 -10.71 -7.97
CA SER A 160 4.00 -10.68 -9.15
C SER A 160 5.00 -11.82 -9.08
N SER A 161 5.16 -12.56 -10.18
CA SER A 161 6.13 -13.65 -10.28
C SER A 161 6.71 -13.74 -11.70
N PRO A 162 7.97 -14.11 -11.84
CA PRO A 162 8.52 -14.54 -13.12
C PRO A 162 8.04 -15.93 -13.51
N ASP A 163 7.58 -16.74 -12.56
CA ASP A 163 7.01 -18.06 -12.80
C ASP A 163 5.47 -17.99 -12.88
N SER A 164 4.93 -18.21 -14.06
CA SER A 164 3.47 -18.17 -14.29
C SER A 164 2.69 -19.22 -13.48
N SER A 165 3.33 -20.31 -13.05
CA SER A 165 2.69 -21.31 -12.20
C SER A 165 2.34 -20.78 -10.81
N HIS A 166 3.08 -19.78 -10.32
CA HIS A 166 2.82 -19.08 -9.06
C HIS A 166 1.64 -18.09 -9.14
N LEU A 167 1.15 -17.78 -10.33
CA LEU A 167 0.06 -16.84 -10.56
C LEU A 167 -1.31 -17.52 -10.65
N THR A 168 -1.37 -18.82 -10.42
CA THR A 168 -2.59 -19.61 -10.50
C THR A 168 -3.42 -19.54 -9.21
N ASP A 169 -4.74 -19.65 -9.32
CA ASP A 169 -5.63 -19.72 -8.15
C ASP A 169 -5.29 -20.90 -7.23
N ALA A 170 -4.80 -22.01 -7.79
CA ALA A 170 -4.37 -23.16 -7.03
C ALA A 170 -3.18 -22.82 -6.10
N TYR A 171 -2.23 -22.02 -6.59
CA TYR A 171 -1.07 -21.59 -5.81
C TYR A 171 -1.43 -20.47 -4.83
N LEU A 172 -2.16 -19.46 -5.29
CA LEU A 172 -2.46 -18.25 -4.52
C LEU A 172 -3.65 -18.37 -3.58
N GLY A 173 -4.55 -19.32 -3.80
CA GLY A 173 -5.83 -19.38 -3.07
C GLY A 173 -5.70 -19.42 -1.55
N ARG A 174 -4.68 -20.12 -1.02
CA ARG A 174 -4.41 -20.14 0.42
C ARG A 174 -3.94 -18.77 0.93
N LEU A 175 -3.02 -18.12 0.23
CA LEU A 175 -2.53 -16.80 0.59
C LEU A 175 -3.65 -15.76 0.55
N MET A 176 -4.44 -15.75 -0.51
CA MET A 176 -5.57 -14.82 -0.68
C MET A 176 -6.60 -14.95 0.44
N LYS A 177 -6.93 -16.18 0.82
CA LYS A 177 -7.83 -16.47 1.95
C LYS A 177 -7.23 -15.98 3.28
N GLN A 178 -5.94 -16.24 3.51
CA GLN A 178 -5.26 -15.83 4.73
C GLN A 178 -5.19 -14.30 4.84
N LEU A 179 -4.88 -13.59 3.75
CA LEU A 179 -4.88 -12.12 3.74
C LEU A 179 -6.22 -11.54 4.18
N GLN A 180 -7.33 -12.09 3.66
CA GLN A 180 -8.67 -11.67 4.07
C GLN A 180 -8.96 -11.97 5.55
N GLN A 181 -8.58 -13.15 6.03
CA GLN A 181 -8.79 -13.56 7.42
C GLN A 181 -8.00 -12.69 8.40
N VAL A 182 -6.73 -12.40 8.09
CA VAL A 182 -5.89 -11.51 8.90
C VAL A 182 -6.48 -10.09 8.92
N ALA A 183 -6.82 -9.53 7.75
CA ALA A 183 -7.42 -8.21 7.68
C ALA A 183 -8.70 -8.10 8.51
N ASN A 184 -9.54 -9.14 8.50
CA ASN A 184 -10.78 -9.21 9.27
C ASN A 184 -10.57 -9.55 10.76
N GLY A 185 -9.34 -9.88 11.19
CA GLY A 185 -9.05 -10.28 12.57
C GLY A 185 -9.52 -11.67 12.94
N GLN A 186 -9.64 -12.55 11.97
CA GLN A 186 -10.03 -13.96 12.17
C GLN A 186 -8.81 -14.86 12.44
N VAL A 187 -7.61 -14.36 12.18
CA VAL A 187 -6.32 -15.01 12.44
C VAL A 187 -5.37 -13.93 12.95
N SER A 188 -4.66 -14.20 14.04
CA SER A 188 -3.62 -13.34 14.63
C SER A 188 -2.22 -13.89 14.34
#